data_f766a78b2dc702e022ff086cbcd1462a
#
_entry.id   f766a78b2dc702e022ff086cbcd1462a
#
_cell.length_a   1.000
_cell.length_b   1.000
_cell.length_c   1.000
_cell.angle_alpha   90.00
_cell.angle_beta   90.00
_cell.angle_gamma   90.00
#
_symmetry.space_group_name_H-M   'P 1'
#
loop_
_entity.id
_entity.type
_entity.pdbx_description
1 polymer ?
#
loop_
_entity_poly.entity_id
_entity_poly.type
_entity_poly.pdbx_seq_one_letter_code
_entity_poly.pdbx_strand_id
1 'polypeptide(L)'
;MTRNKVEICGVDTSKLPVLKNEEMRLLFKEMQAGDITAREKLVNGNLRLVLSVIQRFNNRGEFVDDLFQVGCIGLMKSIDNFDLGQNVKFSTYAVPMIIGEIRRYLRDNNPIRVSRSLRDIAYKALQVREKLMSETSKEPTAEEIAKVLDVSHEEIVFALDAIQDPVSLFEPIYNDGGDPIYVMDQLSDERNKDVQWIEEIALKEGMRRLNEREKLILRKRFFQGKTQMEVADEIGISQAQVSRLEKAAIKQMNKNIQT
;
A
#
# COMPACT_ATOMS: atom_id res chain seq x y z
N MET A 1 -39.34 -11.19 13.60
CA MET A 1 -37.95 -10.89 13.22
C MET A 1 -37.72 -11.42 11.82
N THR A 2 -37.75 -10.56 10.82
CA THR A 2 -37.47 -10.87 9.43
C THR A 2 -36.00 -11.29 9.33
N ARG A 3 -35.74 -12.56 9.06
CA ARG A 3 -34.40 -13.05 8.72
C ARG A 3 -34.03 -12.43 7.38
N ASN A 4 -33.16 -11.45 7.40
CA ASN A 4 -32.57 -10.92 6.18
C ASN A 4 -31.86 -12.08 5.47
N LYS A 5 -32.42 -12.46 4.33
CA LYS A 5 -31.86 -13.47 3.45
C LYS A 5 -30.70 -12.83 2.73
N VAL A 6 -29.49 -13.13 3.15
CA VAL A 6 -28.27 -12.65 2.51
C VAL A 6 -27.63 -13.85 1.83
N GLU A 7 -27.47 -13.77 0.51
CA GLU A 7 -26.68 -14.71 -0.26
C GLU A 7 -25.22 -14.24 -0.22
N ILE A 8 -24.34 -15.08 0.29
CA ILE A 8 -22.90 -14.79 0.41
C ILE A 8 -22.16 -15.88 -0.36
N CYS A 9 -21.35 -15.49 -1.33
CA CYS A 9 -20.61 -16.42 -2.20
C CYS A 9 -21.48 -17.51 -2.84
N GLY A 10 -22.73 -17.19 -3.22
CA GLY A 10 -23.68 -18.17 -3.76
C GLY A 10 -24.26 -19.16 -2.75
N VAL A 11 -23.97 -18.98 -1.45
CA VAL A 11 -24.49 -19.82 -0.37
C VAL A 11 -25.72 -19.16 0.26
N ASP A 12 -26.86 -19.85 0.24
CA ASP A 12 -28.08 -19.43 0.96
C ASP A 12 -27.86 -19.59 2.49
N THR A 13 -27.61 -18.47 3.15
CA THR A 13 -27.31 -18.45 4.60
C THR A 13 -28.48 -18.94 5.47
N SER A 14 -29.70 -18.97 4.94
CA SER A 14 -30.90 -19.43 5.67
C SER A 14 -30.96 -20.94 5.83
N LYS A 15 -30.35 -21.69 4.87
CA LYS A 15 -30.40 -23.16 4.80
C LYS A 15 -29.18 -23.88 5.40
N LEU A 16 -28.25 -23.13 5.95
CA LEU A 16 -27.03 -23.71 6.52
C LEU A 16 -27.34 -24.65 7.68
N PRO A 17 -26.81 -25.89 7.65
CA PRO A 17 -27.00 -26.85 8.72
C PRO A 17 -26.36 -26.38 10.03
N VAL A 18 -26.86 -26.88 11.15
CA VAL A 18 -26.29 -26.64 12.48
C VAL A 18 -26.08 -27.98 13.13
N LEU A 19 -24.85 -28.27 13.50
CA LEU A 19 -24.48 -29.52 14.19
C LEU A 19 -24.59 -29.35 15.70
N LYS A 20 -25.11 -30.38 16.38
CA LYS A 20 -25.06 -30.49 17.85
C LYS A 20 -23.66 -30.88 18.31
N ASN A 21 -23.33 -30.56 19.56
CA ASN A 21 -21.99 -30.86 20.12
C ASN A 21 -21.65 -32.38 20.10
N GLU A 22 -22.62 -33.22 20.28
CA GLU A 22 -22.44 -34.68 20.24
C GLU A 22 -22.14 -35.17 18.83
N GLU A 23 -22.86 -34.67 17.84
CA GLU A 23 -22.64 -34.97 16.43
C GLU A 23 -21.26 -34.49 15.96
N MET A 24 -20.87 -33.29 16.40
CA MET A 24 -19.51 -32.77 16.08
C MET A 24 -18.42 -33.67 16.66
N ARG A 25 -18.57 -34.18 17.90
CA ARG A 25 -17.59 -35.08 18.52
C ARG A 25 -17.46 -36.40 17.76
N LEU A 26 -18.57 -36.94 17.24
CA LEU A 26 -18.54 -38.15 16.42
C LEU A 26 -17.82 -37.88 15.09
N LEU A 27 -18.19 -36.80 14.39
CA LEU A 27 -17.55 -36.44 13.14
C LEU A 27 -16.04 -36.16 13.28
N PHE A 28 -15.60 -35.56 14.39
CA PHE A 28 -14.16 -35.40 14.68
C PHE A 28 -13.44 -36.73 14.83
N LYS A 29 -14.07 -37.75 15.48
CA LYS A 29 -13.48 -39.10 15.60
C LYS A 29 -13.41 -39.78 14.23
N GLU A 30 -14.45 -39.66 13.40
CA GLU A 30 -14.48 -40.23 12.07
C GLU A 30 -13.39 -39.55 11.16
N MET A 31 -13.23 -38.24 11.28
CA MET A 31 -12.18 -37.50 10.58
C MET A 31 -10.77 -37.96 11.02
N GLN A 32 -10.55 -38.19 12.31
CA GLN A 32 -9.28 -38.74 12.83
C GLN A 32 -9.03 -40.19 12.36
N ALA A 33 -10.09 -40.93 12.05
CA ALA A 33 -10.00 -42.27 11.45
C ALA A 33 -9.75 -42.23 9.93
N GLY A 34 -9.70 -41.02 9.32
CA GLY A 34 -9.38 -40.81 7.90
C GLY A 34 -10.59 -40.58 6.98
N ASP A 35 -11.79 -40.35 7.53
CA ASP A 35 -12.96 -40.04 6.70
C ASP A 35 -12.97 -38.58 6.27
N ILE A 36 -12.75 -38.36 4.94
CA ILE A 36 -12.75 -37.05 4.30
C ILE A 36 -14.15 -36.43 4.33
N THR A 37 -15.21 -37.26 4.24
CA THR A 37 -16.60 -36.75 4.20
C THR A 37 -17.02 -36.17 5.56
N ALA A 38 -16.47 -36.66 6.65
CA ALA A 38 -16.67 -36.13 8.00
C ALA A 38 -16.12 -34.70 8.12
N ARG A 39 -14.97 -34.41 7.50
CA ARG A 39 -14.38 -33.06 7.45
C ARG A 39 -15.29 -32.06 6.71
N GLU A 40 -15.84 -32.44 5.57
CA GLU A 40 -16.77 -31.59 4.81
C GLU A 40 -18.05 -31.30 5.60
N LYS A 41 -18.60 -32.30 6.27
CA LYS A 41 -19.77 -32.13 7.15
C LYS A 41 -19.48 -31.17 8.31
N LEU A 42 -18.29 -31.28 8.92
CA LEU A 42 -17.86 -30.35 9.98
C LEU A 42 -17.75 -28.92 9.48
N VAL A 43 -17.16 -28.68 8.31
CA VAL A 43 -17.07 -27.36 7.71
C VAL A 43 -18.46 -26.79 7.46
N ASN A 44 -19.29 -27.52 6.71
CA ASN A 44 -20.64 -27.08 6.34
C ASN A 44 -21.53 -26.80 7.55
N GLY A 45 -21.44 -27.64 8.60
CA GLY A 45 -22.22 -27.50 9.82
C GLY A 45 -21.79 -26.32 10.72
N ASN A 46 -20.62 -25.72 10.46
CA ASN A 46 -20.10 -24.60 11.24
C ASN A 46 -20.00 -23.28 10.46
N LEU A 47 -20.46 -23.19 9.21
CA LEU A 47 -20.45 -21.94 8.44
C LEU A 47 -21.22 -20.81 9.11
N ARG A 48 -22.30 -21.12 9.85
CA ARG A 48 -23.03 -20.11 10.64
C ARG A 48 -22.18 -19.46 11.73
N LEU A 49 -21.18 -20.19 12.27
CA LEU A 49 -20.24 -19.63 13.24
C LEU A 49 -19.38 -18.55 12.56
N VAL A 50 -18.90 -18.80 11.32
CA VAL A 50 -18.16 -17.82 10.54
C VAL A 50 -19.00 -16.57 10.31
N LEU A 51 -20.27 -16.71 9.90
CA LEU A 51 -21.18 -15.58 9.69
C LEU A 51 -21.35 -14.74 10.96
N SER A 52 -21.48 -15.36 12.13
CA SER A 52 -21.60 -14.64 13.41
C SER A 52 -20.34 -13.83 13.77
N VAL A 53 -19.16 -14.33 13.37
CA VAL A 53 -17.89 -13.65 13.60
C VAL A 53 -17.73 -12.46 12.66
N ILE A 54 -18.07 -12.62 11.38
CA ILE A 54 -17.92 -11.56 10.35
C ILE A 54 -18.74 -10.32 10.70
N GLN A 55 -19.90 -10.46 11.30
CA GLN A 55 -20.72 -9.32 11.74
C GLN A 55 -19.98 -8.31 12.60
N ARG A 56 -18.92 -8.74 13.32
CA ARG A 56 -18.06 -7.86 14.13
C ARG A 56 -17.08 -7.04 13.30
N PHE A 57 -16.93 -7.37 12.01
CA PHE A 57 -16.02 -6.72 11.06
C PHE A 57 -16.75 -5.92 10.00
N ASN A 58 -18.08 -5.82 10.08
CA ASN A 58 -18.86 -4.94 9.21
C ASN A 58 -18.36 -3.49 9.34
N ASN A 59 -18.40 -2.74 8.26
CA ASN A 59 -17.97 -1.34 8.15
C ASN A 59 -16.43 -1.12 8.17
N ARG A 60 -15.66 -2.13 7.76
CA ARG A 60 -14.19 -2.00 7.62
C ARG A 60 -13.72 -1.78 6.17
N GLY A 61 -14.64 -1.45 5.25
CA GLY A 61 -14.32 -1.19 3.85
C GLY A 61 -14.14 -2.43 2.97
N GLU A 62 -14.13 -3.62 3.56
CA GLU A 62 -13.95 -4.87 2.84
C GLU A 62 -15.28 -5.53 2.47
N PHE A 63 -15.27 -6.28 1.35
CA PHE A 63 -16.44 -7.04 0.94
C PHE A 63 -16.74 -8.18 1.91
N VAL A 64 -18.01 -8.34 2.24
CA VAL A 64 -18.48 -9.38 3.17
C VAL A 64 -18.12 -10.78 2.64
N ASP A 65 -18.15 -10.97 1.33
CA ASP A 65 -17.80 -12.22 0.65
C ASP A 65 -16.33 -12.61 0.90
N ASP A 66 -15.41 -11.65 0.83
CA ASP A 66 -13.99 -11.88 1.07
C ASP A 66 -13.73 -12.23 2.54
N LEU A 67 -14.36 -11.49 3.44
CA LEU A 67 -14.30 -11.78 4.88
C LEU A 67 -14.85 -13.18 5.19
N PHE A 68 -15.91 -13.61 4.49
CA PHE A 68 -16.47 -14.95 4.65
C PHE A 68 -15.51 -16.02 4.18
N GLN A 69 -14.91 -15.87 3.00
CA GLN A 69 -13.93 -16.82 2.48
C GLN A 69 -12.73 -16.95 3.41
N VAL A 70 -12.17 -15.84 3.88
CA VAL A 70 -11.07 -15.84 4.84
C VAL A 70 -11.48 -16.44 6.18
N GLY A 71 -12.68 -16.14 6.64
CA GLY A 71 -13.25 -16.77 7.84
C GLY A 71 -13.40 -18.28 7.70
N CYS A 72 -13.79 -18.77 6.52
CA CYS A 72 -13.85 -20.21 6.21
C CYS A 72 -12.46 -20.86 6.24
N ILE A 73 -11.41 -20.16 5.77
CA ILE A 73 -10.02 -20.65 5.92
C ILE A 73 -9.66 -20.80 7.39
N GLY A 74 -10.00 -19.82 8.23
CA GLY A 74 -9.81 -19.90 9.67
C GLY A 74 -10.58 -21.07 10.32
N LEU A 75 -11.81 -21.30 9.87
CA LEU A 75 -12.62 -22.44 10.31
C LEU A 75 -11.98 -23.78 9.92
N MET A 76 -11.55 -23.94 8.67
CA MET A 76 -10.88 -25.16 8.19
C MET A 76 -9.61 -25.45 9.00
N LYS A 77 -8.76 -24.45 9.21
CA LYS A 77 -7.57 -24.57 10.07
C LYS A 77 -7.93 -24.97 11.49
N SER A 78 -9.05 -24.47 12.04
CA SER A 78 -9.49 -24.83 13.38
C SER A 78 -10.00 -26.26 13.45
N ILE A 79 -10.67 -26.78 12.41
CA ILE A 79 -11.12 -28.15 12.32
C ILE A 79 -9.91 -29.11 12.25
N ASP A 80 -8.95 -28.78 11.40
CA ASP A 80 -7.76 -29.63 11.18
C ASP A 80 -6.86 -29.72 12.43
N ASN A 81 -6.84 -28.68 13.27
CA ASN A 81 -5.98 -28.61 14.45
C ASN A 81 -6.71 -28.82 15.78
N PHE A 82 -8.00 -29.14 15.77
CA PHE A 82 -8.76 -29.32 17.00
C PHE A 82 -8.44 -30.67 17.70
N ASP A 83 -8.05 -30.57 18.96
CA ASP A 83 -7.80 -31.73 19.80
C ASP A 83 -9.02 -32.06 20.69
N LEU A 84 -9.60 -33.26 20.51
CA LEU A 84 -10.72 -33.74 21.30
C LEU A 84 -10.38 -34.02 22.77
N GLY A 85 -9.07 -34.18 23.08
CA GLY A 85 -8.58 -34.41 24.45
C GLY A 85 -8.71 -33.14 25.31
N GLN A 86 -8.81 -31.97 24.73
CA GLN A 86 -9.06 -30.76 25.47
C GLN A 86 -10.55 -30.62 25.78
N ASN A 87 -10.87 -30.46 27.07
CA ASN A 87 -12.26 -30.38 27.52
C ASN A 87 -12.92 -29.03 27.25
N VAL A 88 -12.77 -28.51 26.02
CA VAL A 88 -13.34 -27.25 25.55
C VAL A 88 -14.31 -27.50 24.38
N LYS A 89 -15.30 -26.61 24.24
CA LYS A 89 -16.20 -26.66 23.09
C LYS A 89 -15.45 -26.20 21.81
N PHE A 90 -15.72 -26.87 20.70
CA PHE A 90 -15.11 -26.48 19.40
C PHE A 90 -15.26 -24.99 19.07
N SER A 91 -16.43 -24.41 19.29
CA SER A 91 -16.67 -22.98 19.03
C SER A 91 -15.72 -22.06 19.82
N THR A 92 -15.36 -22.44 21.06
CA THR A 92 -14.42 -21.67 21.90
C THR A 92 -13.02 -21.64 21.30
N TYR A 93 -12.61 -22.72 20.64
CA TYR A 93 -11.34 -22.81 19.93
C TYR A 93 -11.38 -22.16 18.54
N ALA A 94 -12.47 -22.39 17.78
CA ALA A 94 -12.59 -21.94 16.40
C ALA A 94 -12.75 -20.41 16.28
N VAL A 95 -13.50 -19.75 17.17
CA VAL A 95 -13.76 -18.30 17.08
C VAL A 95 -12.46 -17.47 17.11
N PRO A 96 -11.52 -17.67 18.04
CA PRO A 96 -10.23 -16.97 18.00
C PRO A 96 -9.42 -17.22 16.72
N MET A 97 -9.45 -18.45 16.19
CA MET A 97 -8.76 -18.80 14.94
C MET A 97 -9.35 -18.06 13.73
N ILE A 98 -10.69 -18.04 13.62
CA ILE A 98 -11.40 -17.30 12.56
C ILE A 98 -11.09 -15.80 12.66
N ILE A 99 -11.19 -15.22 13.87
CA ILE A 99 -10.85 -13.81 14.12
C ILE A 99 -9.39 -13.52 13.73
N GLY A 100 -8.48 -14.43 14.07
CA GLY A 100 -7.06 -14.31 13.77
C GLY A 100 -6.79 -14.24 12.27
N GLU A 101 -7.41 -15.10 11.47
CA GLU A 101 -7.27 -15.08 10.00
C GLU A 101 -7.89 -13.82 9.39
N ILE A 102 -9.08 -13.41 9.84
CA ILE A 102 -9.70 -12.17 9.36
C ILE A 102 -8.84 -10.95 9.69
N ARG A 103 -8.32 -10.84 10.92
CA ARG A 103 -7.42 -9.73 11.30
C ARG A 103 -6.13 -9.74 10.50
N ARG A 104 -5.59 -10.93 10.19
CA ARG A 104 -4.41 -11.08 9.35
C ARG A 104 -4.69 -10.57 7.94
N TYR A 105 -5.81 -11.00 7.34
CA TYR A 105 -6.25 -10.55 6.02
C TYR A 105 -6.40 -9.02 5.98
N LEU A 106 -7.18 -8.42 6.89
CA LEU A 106 -7.37 -6.98 6.98
C LEU A 106 -6.07 -6.19 7.13
N ARG A 107 -5.07 -6.78 7.77
CA ARG A 107 -3.75 -6.15 7.90
C ARG A 107 -2.94 -6.24 6.61
N ASP A 108 -3.00 -7.39 5.94
CA ASP A 108 -2.13 -7.69 4.81
C ASP A 108 -2.74 -7.24 3.45
N ASN A 109 -4.06 -6.97 3.41
CA ASN A 109 -4.81 -6.54 2.20
C ASN A 109 -4.78 -5.04 1.92
N ASN A 110 -4.01 -4.26 2.65
CA ASN A 110 -3.89 -2.82 2.36
C ASN A 110 -3.10 -2.58 1.07
N PRO A 111 -3.49 -1.60 0.22
CA PRO A 111 -2.79 -1.25 -1.01
C PRO A 111 -1.31 -0.90 -0.78
N ILE A 112 -1.02 -0.25 0.35
CA ILE A 112 0.34 0.10 0.77
C ILE A 112 0.71 -0.71 2.00
N ARG A 113 1.87 -1.40 1.92
CA ARG A 113 2.38 -2.18 3.03
C ARG A 113 2.97 -1.29 4.11
N VAL A 114 2.32 -1.22 5.27
CA VAL A 114 2.81 -0.51 6.46
C VAL A 114 3.40 -1.49 7.48
N SER A 115 4.53 -1.15 8.10
CA SER A 115 5.15 -1.98 9.15
C SER A 115 4.20 -2.15 10.35
N ARG A 116 4.35 -3.26 11.10
CA ARG A 116 3.49 -3.53 12.27
C ARG A 116 3.67 -2.47 13.35
N SER A 117 4.91 -2.12 13.66
CA SER A 117 5.23 -1.12 14.69
C SER A 117 4.57 0.23 14.39
N LEU A 118 4.68 0.69 13.13
CA LEU A 118 4.11 1.95 12.71
C LEU A 118 2.57 1.95 12.79
N ARG A 119 1.94 0.83 12.38
CA ARG A 119 0.49 0.66 12.48
C ARG A 119 0.01 0.61 13.93
N ASP A 120 0.77 -0.01 14.83
CA ASP A 120 0.45 -0.07 16.25
C ASP A 120 0.52 1.32 16.89
N ILE A 121 1.52 2.14 16.51
CA ILE A 121 1.62 3.54 16.94
C ILE A 121 0.43 4.33 16.42
N ALA A 122 0.11 4.24 15.14
CA ALA A 122 -1.02 4.93 14.53
C ALA A 122 -2.35 4.56 15.20
N TYR A 123 -2.57 3.27 15.47
CA TYR A 123 -3.79 2.80 16.15
C TYR A 123 -3.92 3.36 17.57
N LYS A 124 -2.83 3.36 18.34
CA LYS A 124 -2.78 3.98 19.67
C LYS A 124 -3.01 5.49 19.59
N ALA A 125 -2.43 6.16 18.58
CA ALA A 125 -2.62 7.59 18.37
C ALA A 125 -4.09 7.94 18.10
N LEU A 126 -4.78 7.15 17.25
CA LEU A 126 -6.22 7.33 17.01
C LEU A 126 -7.06 7.13 18.27
N GLN A 127 -6.73 6.11 19.09
CA GLN A 127 -7.44 5.87 20.36
C GLN A 127 -7.25 7.05 21.34
N VAL A 128 -6.03 7.55 21.47
CA VAL A 128 -5.73 8.72 22.32
C VAL A 128 -6.44 9.97 21.79
N ARG A 129 -6.47 10.16 20.47
CA ARG A 129 -7.20 11.26 19.82
C ARG A 129 -8.69 11.23 20.19
N GLU A 130 -9.34 10.08 20.04
CA GLU A 130 -10.74 9.91 20.41
C GLU A 130 -11.00 10.18 21.91
N LYS A 131 -10.11 9.68 22.77
CA LYS A 131 -10.20 9.90 24.21
C LYS A 131 -10.08 11.37 24.58
N LEU A 132 -9.02 12.05 24.10
CA LEU A 132 -8.82 13.48 24.36
C LEU A 132 -9.94 14.33 23.77
N MET A 133 -10.46 13.99 22.58
CA MET A 133 -11.60 14.65 21.97
C MET A 133 -12.88 14.51 22.81
N SER A 134 -13.10 13.33 23.43
CA SER A 134 -14.24 13.11 24.31
C SER A 134 -14.13 13.90 25.64
N GLU A 135 -12.89 14.10 26.16
CA GLU A 135 -12.64 14.80 27.41
C GLU A 135 -12.62 16.33 27.24
N THR A 136 -12.04 16.83 26.14
CA THR A 136 -11.82 18.27 25.93
C THR A 136 -12.82 18.93 24.98
N SER A 137 -13.59 18.13 24.22
CA SER A 137 -14.46 18.58 23.13
C SER A 137 -13.73 19.41 22.05
N LYS A 138 -12.39 19.27 21.97
CA LYS A 138 -11.54 19.91 20.97
C LYS A 138 -10.70 18.84 20.31
N GLU A 139 -10.34 19.07 19.04
CA GLU A 139 -9.44 18.19 18.32
C GLU A 139 -8.01 18.34 18.89
N PRO A 140 -7.40 17.26 19.41
CA PRO A 140 -6.07 17.33 20.00
C PRO A 140 -4.99 17.47 18.90
N THR A 141 -3.94 18.20 19.23
CA THR A 141 -2.77 18.33 18.37
C THR A 141 -1.92 17.06 18.38
N ALA A 142 -1.10 16.87 17.34
CA ALA A 142 -0.17 15.74 17.28
C ALA A 142 0.84 15.76 18.45
N GLU A 143 1.19 16.94 18.95
CA GLU A 143 2.06 17.10 20.13
C GLU A 143 1.39 16.62 21.43
N GLU A 144 0.10 16.86 21.60
CA GLU A 144 -0.66 16.38 22.76
C GLU A 144 -0.78 14.87 22.75
N ILE A 145 -1.01 14.29 21.59
CA ILE A 145 -1.04 12.82 21.41
C ILE A 145 0.34 12.22 21.69
N ALA A 146 1.42 12.82 21.17
CA ALA A 146 2.78 12.39 21.37
C ALA A 146 3.16 12.35 22.87
N LYS A 147 2.78 13.39 23.63
CA LYS A 147 3.00 13.45 25.09
C LYS A 147 2.29 12.33 25.84
N VAL A 148 1.08 11.97 25.45
CA VAL A 148 0.32 10.89 26.11
C VAL A 148 0.91 9.52 25.80
N LEU A 149 1.44 9.32 24.59
CA LEU A 149 2.01 8.03 24.16
C LEU A 149 3.50 7.87 24.47
N ASP A 150 4.15 8.94 24.95
CA ASP A 150 5.61 8.99 25.19
C ASP A 150 6.42 8.63 23.93
N VAL A 151 6.03 9.23 22.80
CA VAL A 151 6.63 9.02 21.48
C VAL A 151 6.96 10.38 20.87
N SER A 152 7.88 10.45 19.92
CA SER A 152 8.21 11.73 19.27
C SER A 152 7.03 12.24 18.42
N HIS A 153 6.91 13.56 18.30
CA HIS A 153 5.90 14.20 17.43
C HIS A 153 6.03 13.71 15.98
N GLU A 154 7.25 13.58 15.49
CA GLU A 154 7.56 13.14 14.13
C GLU A 154 7.07 11.70 13.86
N GLU A 155 7.23 10.80 14.83
CA GLU A 155 6.74 9.42 14.74
C GLU A 155 5.21 9.36 14.70
N ILE A 156 4.51 10.22 15.44
CA ILE A 156 3.05 10.30 15.40
C ILE A 156 2.56 10.77 14.03
N VAL A 157 3.14 11.88 13.50
CA VAL A 157 2.79 12.39 12.18
C VAL A 157 3.05 11.33 11.11
N PHE A 158 4.23 10.74 11.12
CA PHE A 158 4.62 9.70 10.16
C PHE A 158 3.73 8.46 10.25
N ALA A 159 3.33 8.06 11.46
CA ALA A 159 2.44 6.91 11.65
C ALA A 159 1.03 7.18 11.15
N LEU A 160 0.48 8.38 11.39
CA LEU A 160 -0.84 8.76 10.93
C LEU A 160 -0.89 8.91 9.40
N ASP A 161 0.16 9.47 8.78
CA ASP A 161 0.26 9.57 7.33
C ASP A 161 0.35 8.19 6.66
N ALA A 162 1.11 7.27 7.27
CA ALA A 162 1.31 5.93 6.73
C ALA A 162 0.04 5.07 6.67
N ILE A 163 -0.98 5.36 7.48
CA ILE A 163 -2.25 4.61 7.50
C ILE A 163 -3.35 5.24 6.64
N GLN A 164 -3.07 6.39 6.00
CA GLN A 164 -4.04 7.01 5.11
C GLN A 164 -4.28 6.13 3.88
N ASP A 165 -5.54 5.99 3.50
CA ASP A 165 -5.89 5.27 2.28
C ASP A 165 -5.49 6.11 1.05
N PRO A 166 -4.91 5.47 0.02
CA PRO A 166 -4.59 6.18 -1.21
C PRO A 166 -5.86 6.62 -1.94
N VAL A 167 -5.82 7.84 -2.44
CA VAL A 167 -6.90 8.41 -3.26
C VAL A 167 -6.70 8.01 -4.71
N SER A 168 -7.77 7.67 -5.43
CA SER A 168 -7.70 7.36 -6.85
C SER A 168 -7.34 8.61 -7.67
N LEU A 169 -6.39 8.48 -8.60
CA LEU A 169 -6.09 9.56 -9.56
C LEU A 169 -7.27 9.89 -10.45
N PHE A 170 -8.18 8.95 -10.65
CA PHE A 170 -9.40 9.10 -11.44
C PHE A 170 -10.61 9.46 -10.57
N GLU A 171 -10.41 9.84 -9.33
CA GLU A 171 -11.49 10.34 -8.49
C GLU A 171 -11.86 11.76 -8.94
N PRO A 172 -13.15 12.02 -9.26
CA PRO A 172 -13.59 13.33 -9.68
C PRO A 172 -13.61 14.28 -8.47
N ILE A 173 -12.85 15.36 -8.55
CA ILE A 173 -12.83 16.42 -7.53
C ILE A 173 -14.04 17.34 -7.70
N TYR A 174 -14.42 17.58 -8.94
CA TYR A 174 -15.52 18.48 -9.29
C TYR A 174 -16.33 17.93 -10.46
N ASN A 175 -17.65 17.92 -10.31
CA ASN A 175 -18.59 17.46 -11.34
C ASN A 175 -19.85 18.35 -11.27
N ASP A 176 -20.00 19.29 -12.20
CA ASP A 176 -21.18 20.18 -12.30
C ASP A 176 -22.06 19.86 -13.51
N GLY A 177 -21.93 18.66 -14.09
CA GLY A 177 -22.69 18.21 -15.27
C GLY A 177 -21.95 18.42 -16.59
N GLY A 178 -20.70 18.95 -16.56
CA GLY A 178 -19.74 18.96 -17.67
C GLY A 178 -18.73 17.81 -17.58
N ASP A 179 -17.58 17.98 -18.22
CA ASP A 179 -16.47 17.03 -18.10
C ASP A 179 -15.91 17.07 -16.67
N PRO A 180 -15.82 15.94 -15.97
CA PRO A 180 -15.33 15.90 -14.60
C PRO A 180 -13.84 16.24 -14.54
N ILE A 181 -13.45 17.05 -13.55
CA ILE A 181 -12.03 17.31 -13.23
C ILE A 181 -11.56 16.26 -12.25
N TYR A 182 -10.53 15.51 -12.62
CA TYR A 182 -9.95 14.44 -11.81
C TYR A 182 -8.76 14.93 -10.97
N VAL A 183 -8.40 14.17 -9.93
CA VAL A 183 -7.19 14.41 -9.13
C VAL A 183 -5.95 14.46 -10.03
N MET A 184 -5.88 13.61 -11.05
CA MET A 184 -4.79 13.55 -12.02
C MET A 184 -4.57 14.89 -12.75
N ASP A 185 -5.64 15.63 -13.06
CA ASP A 185 -5.57 16.89 -13.81
C ASP A 185 -4.95 18.01 -12.98
N GLN A 186 -4.91 17.88 -11.67
CA GLN A 186 -4.29 18.85 -10.76
C GLN A 186 -2.81 18.55 -10.47
N LEU A 187 -2.30 17.37 -10.85
CA LEU A 187 -0.92 16.99 -10.62
C LEU A 187 -0.01 17.54 -11.73
N SER A 188 0.93 18.40 -11.36
CA SER A 188 1.96 18.89 -12.29
C SER A 188 3.06 17.84 -12.47
N ASP A 189 3.52 17.66 -13.71
CA ASP A 189 4.70 16.84 -13.99
C ASP A 189 5.98 17.67 -13.69
N GLU A 190 6.57 17.43 -12.53
CA GLU A 190 7.80 18.12 -12.12
C GLU A 190 9.05 17.71 -12.92
N ARG A 191 9.01 16.55 -13.59
CA ARG A 191 10.15 16.04 -14.35
C ARG A 191 10.24 16.63 -15.76
N ASN A 192 9.10 17.02 -16.34
CA ASN A 192 9.00 17.57 -17.68
C ASN A 192 8.55 19.04 -17.65
N LYS A 193 9.18 19.86 -16.80
CA LYS A 193 8.89 21.29 -16.77
C LYS A 193 9.28 21.94 -18.12
N ASP A 194 8.45 22.84 -18.61
CA ASP A 194 8.69 23.60 -19.85
C ASP A 194 10.09 24.23 -19.87
N VAL A 195 10.59 24.65 -18.71
CA VAL A 195 11.94 25.23 -18.55
C VAL A 195 13.03 24.22 -18.97
N GLN A 196 12.94 22.95 -18.55
CA GLN A 196 13.92 21.92 -18.91
C GLN A 196 13.91 21.64 -20.42
N TRP A 197 12.73 21.62 -21.01
CA TRP A 197 12.59 21.41 -22.45
C TRP A 197 13.16 22.60 -23.27
N ILE A 198 12.90 23.84 -22.83
CA ILE A 198 13.46 25.04 -23.42
C ILE A 198 15.00 25.05 -23.30
N GLU A 199 15.52 24.70 -22.10
CA GLU A 199 16.97 24.59 -21.89
C GLU A 199 17.62 23.52 -22.78
N GLU A 200 16.96 22.39 -22.99
CA GLU A 200 17.44 21.32 -23.88
C GLU A 200 17.49 21.78 -25.35
N ILE A 201 16.47 22.48 -25.81
CA ILE A 201 16.44 23.05 -27.16
C ILE A 201 17.55 24.09 -27.30
N ALA A 202 17.70 25.02 -26.35
CA ALA A 202 18.71 26.06 -26.35
C ALA A 202 20.13 25.43 -26.34
N LEU A 203 20.35 24.37 -25.57
CA LEU A 203 21.60 23.61 -25.55
C LEU A 203 21.90 22.95 -26.90
N LYS A 204 20.91 22.32 -27.53
CA LYS A 204 21.06 21.71 -28.85
C LYS A 204 21.40 22.73 -29.92
N GLU A 205 20.74 23.89 -29.89
CA GLU A 205 20.99 24.97 -30.82
C GLU A 205 22.35 25.63 -30.57
N GLY A 206 22.75 25.82 -29.30
CA GLY A 206 24.09 26.30 -28.95
C GLY A 206 25.19 25.35 -29.45
N MET A 207 24.99 24.04 -29.33
CA MET A 207 25.90 23.04 -29.89
C MET A 207 26.00 23.08 -31.42
N ARG A 208 24.90 23.32 -32.12
CA ARG A 208 24.90 23.38 -33.60
C ARG A 208 25.77 24.51 -34.14
N ARG A 209 25.86 25.63 -33.43
CA ARG A 209 26.62 26.83 -33.83
C ARG A 209 28.12 26.75 -33.56
N LEU A 210 28.58 25.73 -32.87
CA LEU A 210 30.00 25.49 -32.61
C LEU A 210 30.73 24.91 -33.84
N ASN A 211 32.06 25.15 -33.91
CA ASN A 211 32.91 24.53 -34.90
C ASN A 211 33.05 23.00 -34.68
N GLU A 212 33.29 22.23 -35.71
CA GLU A 212 33.40 20.76 -35.62
C GLU A 212 34.46 20.27 -34.61
N ARG A 213 35.56 21.01 -34.48
CA ARG A 213 36.59 20.71 -33.47
C ARG A 213 36.09 20.95 -32.03
N GLU A 214 35.36 22.02 -31.81
CA GLU A 214 34.76 22.36 -30.51
C GLU A 214 33.70 21.34 -30.15
N LYS A 215 32.82 20.98 -31.10
CA LYS A 215 31.81 19.93 -30.91
C LYS A 215 32.46 18.60 -30.53
N LEU A 216 33.53 18.21 -31.20
CA LEU A 216 34.24 16.98 -30.95
C LEU A 216 34.85 16.97 -29.54
N ILE A 217 35.49 18.06 -29.12
CA ILE A 217 36.06 18.23 -27.80
C ILE A 217 34.97 18.13 -26.73
N LEU A 218 33.86 18.86 -26.82
CA LEU A 218 32.78 18.82 -25.87
C LEU A 218 32.13 17.42 -25.80
N ARG A 219 31.92 16.76 -26.96
CA ARG A 219 31.37 15.43 -27.00
C ARG A 219 32.25 14.41 -26.27
N LYS A 220 33.58 14.46 -26.51
CA LYS A 220 34.55 13.54 -25.85
C LYS A 220 34.62 13.82 -24.35
N ARG A 221 34.62 15.10 -23.96
CA ARG A 221 34.74 15.49 -22.54
C ARG A 221 33.47 15.19 -21.74
N PHE A 222 32.32 15.64 -22.19
CA PHE A 222 31.08 15.63 -21.38
C PHE A 222 30.19 14.42 -21.65
N PHE A 223 30.21 13.84 -22.86
CA PHE A 223 29.39 12.67 -23.18
C PHE A 223 30.16 11.34 -23.09
N GLN A 224 31.47 11.35 -23.32
CA GLN A 224 32.32 10.15 -23.22
C GLN A 224 33.16 10.11 -21.94
N GLY A 225 33.15 11.13 -21.11
CA GLY A 225 33.81 11.20 -19.81
C GLY A 225 35.36 11.25 -19.89
N LYS A 226 35.94 11.57 -21.06
CA LYS A 226 37.39 11.59 -21.26
C LYS A 226 38.06 12.79 -20.58
N THR A 227 39.29 12.63 -20.12
CA THR A 227 40.11 13.71 -19.58
C THR A 227 40.64 14.62 -20.68
N GLN A 228 41.05 15.86 -20.34
CA GLN A 228 41.63 16.76 -21.35
C GLN A 228 42.91 16.21 -21.99
N MET A 229 43.69 15.39 -21.26
CA MET A 229 44.89 14.73 -21.79
C MET A 229 44.55 13.66 -22.85
N GLU A 230 43.61 12.79 -22.53
CA GLU A 230 43.14 11.74 -23.46
C GLU A 230 42.56 12.34 -24.73
N VAL A 231 41.80 13.45 -24.61
CA VAL A 231 41.24 14.15 -25.77
C VAL A 231 42.37 14.82 -26.58
N ALA A 232 43.42 15.37 -25.95
CA ALA A 232 44.56 15.96 -26.57
C ALA A 232 45.34 14.93 -27.41
N ASP A 233 45.59 13.76 -26.85
CA ASP A 233 46.28 12.65 -27.51
C ASP A 233 45.49 12.13 -28.72
N GLU A 234 44.16 12.00 -28.60
CA GLU A 234 43.30 11.52 -29.69
C GLU A 234 43.16 12.50 -30.85
N ILE A 235 43.16 13.82 -30.59
CA ILE A 235 42.97 14.85 -31.60
C ILE A 235 44.33 15.35 -32.17
N GLY A 236 45.43 15.00 -31.51
CA GLY A 236 46.78 15.37 -31.92
C GLY A 236 47.12 16.86 -31.64
N ILE A 237 46.62 17.43 -30.50
CA ILE A 237 46.88 18.80 -30.05
C ILE A 237 47.33 18.81 -28.59
N SER A 238 47.91 19.94 -28.13
CA SER A 238 48.29 20.03 -26.71
C SER A 238 47.09 20.13 -25.75
N GLN A 239 47.26 19.58 -24.53
CA GLN A 239 46.25 19.68 -23.48
C GLN A 239 45.83 21.16 -23.21
N ALA A 240 46.78 22.10 -23.26
CA ALA A 240 46.54 23.51 -23.12
C ALA A 240 45.61 24.06 -24.23
N GLN A 241 45.75 23.57 -25.48
CA GLN A 241 44.84 23.92 -26.57
C GLN A 241 43.45 23.32 -26.37
N VAL A 242 43.32 22.10 -25.91
CA VAL A 242 42.05 21.46 -25.58
C VAL A 242 41.30 22.32 -24.49
N SER A 243 42.02 22.68 -23.43
CA SER A 243 41.45 23.51 -22.35
C SER A 243 40.97 24.90 -22.83
N ARG A 244 41.74 25.54 -23.74
CA ARG A 244 41.32 26.85 -24.32
C ARG A 244 40.12 26.71 -25.21
N LEU A 245 40.04 25.70 -26.09
CA LEU A 245 38.92 25.44 -26.98
C LEU A 245 37.68 25.04 -26.19
N GLU A 246 37.81 24.19 -25.15
CA GLU A 246 36.70 23.84 -24.26
C GLU A 246 36.10 25.08 -23.60
N LYS A 247 36.92 25.95 -22.99
CA LYS A 247 36.47 27.18 -22.36
C LYS A 247 35.82 28.16 -23.36
N ALA A 248 36.40 28.27 -24.55
CA ALA A 248 35.85 29.14 -25.61
C ALA A 248 34.47 28.65 -26.08
N ALA A 249 34.34 27.33 -26.31
CA ALA A 249 33.10 26.69 -26.71
C ALA A 249 32.00 26.88 -25.65
N ILE A 250 32.29 26.63 -24.36
CA ILE A 250 31.35 26.84 -23.26
C ILE A 250 30.92 28.32 -23.18
N LYS A 251 31.85 29.25 -23.27
CA LYS A 251 31.56 30.69 -23.27
C LYS A 251 30.66 31.09 -24.44
N GLN A 252 30.89 30.55 -25.63
CA GLN A 252 30.06 30.82 -26.81
C GLN A 252 28.66 30.21 -26.64
N MET A 253 28.54 29.00 -26.10
CA MET A 253 27.25 28.39 -25.78
C MET A 253 26.45 29.21 -24.78
N ASN A 254 27.07 29.64 -23.67
CA ASN A 254 26.41 30.45 -22.64
C ASN A 254 25.90 31.77 -23.22
N LYS A 255 26.65 32.42 -24.12
CA LYS A 255 26.21 33.63 -24.80
C LYS A 255 24.98 33.41 -25.70
N ASN A 256 24.91 32.25 -26.35
CA ASN A 256 23.82 31.87 -27.23
C ASN A 256 22.53 31.45 -26.49
N ILE A 257 22.67 30.97 -25.23
CA ILE A 257 21.54 30.56 -24.38
C ILE A 257 20.91 31.79 -23.70
N GLN A 258 21.70 32.84 -23.43
CA GLN A 258 21.21 34.06 -22.77
C GLN A 258 20.59 35.09 -23.76
N THR A 259 20.65 34.85 -25.05
CA THR A 259 20.06 35.69 -26.08
C THR A 259 18.80 35.05 -26.64
#